data_aceebcee6372327c743a1e77c9783b3e
#
_entry.id   aceebcee6372327c743a1e77c9783b3e
#
_cell.length_a   1.000
_cell.length_b   1.000
_cell.length_c   1.000
_cell.angle_alpha   90.00
_cell.angle_beta   90.00
_cell.angle_gamma   90.00
#
_symmetry.space_group_name_H-M   'P 1'
#
loop_
_entity.id
_entity.type
_entity.pdbx_description
1 polymer ?
#
loop_
_entity_poly.entity_id
_entity_poly.type
_entity_poly.pdbx_seq_one_letter_code
_entity_poly.pdbx_strand_id
1 'polypeptide(L)'
;MKNVIIGAGVFGLAAALSFREALEEVTIIECGFPNTASRSALGRLDPILKGAGSAGHLSDQEQALSGPLKPENQKKLALESFLRHKANYKKFVELSGVDYYLEDIPTIQICFDEDEFSSIEDSQEEIESLGFHIKTTQDYKEIESYQEGISSKIFGAALITGSLFLDSNLFISCMSKSAEILGAEIINDFVEELLYEDKQLRLKSGQIIDYENLIICAGPWTNQLISSTGETVDMFPAKGEIIKLESSQIRISKHLHGPCSVVKKRDGLIWIGATYEDRIFDSSITLEAESKLINDASLMLPSLSEQKIVEHTACVRPATKDGMPRVGELIQNSGIFVATGGGGWGIMQAFLIGDLLKNLVIDQVPSLYPL
;
A
#
# COMPACT_ATOMS: atom_id res chain seq x y z
N MET A 1 5.16 29.23 4.77
CA MET A 1 3.69 29.03 4.92
C MET A 1 3.45 27.99 6.01
N LYS A 2 2.40 28.15 6.82
CA LYS A 2 2.06 27.18 7.88
C LYS A 2 1.26 26.03 7.29
N ASN A 3 1.96 24.94 6.97
CA ASN A 3 1.36 23.73 6.41
C ASN A 3 1.07 22.73 7.53
N VAL A 4 -0.19 22.34 7.68
CA VAL A 4 -0.63 21.36 8.68
C VAL A 4 -1.10 20.10 7.95
N ILE A 5 -0.56 18.96 8.34
CA ILE A 5 -0.88 17.65 7.77
C ILE A 5 -1.62 16.82 8.81
N ILE A 6 -2.78 16.27 8.48
CA ILE A 6 -3.53 15.36 9.35
C ILE A 6 -3.27 13.93 8.90
N GLY A 7 -2.65 13.15 9.77
CA GLY A 7 -2.33 11.73 9.58
C GLY A 7 -0.87 11.48 9.20
N ALA A 8 -0.16 10.68 9.99
CA ALA A 8 1.20 10.19 9.75
C ALA A 8 1.21 8.80 9.08
N GLY A 9 0.24 8.54 8.21
CA GLY A 9 0.28 7.44 7.26
C GLY A 9 1.28 7.72 6.12
N VAL A 10 1.43 6.79 5.18
CA VAL A 10 2.42 6.92 4.09
C VAL A 10 2.24 8.18 3.25
N PHE A 11 1.01 8.64 3.01
CA PHE A 11 0.76 9.85 2.22
C PHE A 11 1.13 11.12 2.99
N GLY A 12 0.73 11.21 4.26
CA GLY A 12 1.05 12.38 5.09
C GLY A 12 2.54 12.51 5.37
N LEU A 13 3.22 11.40 5.66
CA LEU A 13 4.68 11.42 5.86
C LEU A 13 5.42 11.75 4.56
N ALA A 14 4.97 11.23 3.41
CA ALA A 14 5.57 11.59 2.12
C ALA A 14 5.36 13.06 1.77
N ALA A 15 4.18 13.61 2.04
CA ALA A 15 3.92 15.04 1.90
C ALA A 15 4.85 15.86 2.79
N ALA A 16 4.97 15.48 4.06
CA ALA A 16 5.86 16.17 5.00
C ALA A 16 7.31 16.16 4.52
N LEU A 17 7.81 15.04 4.02
CA LEU A 17 9.16 14.95 3.46
C LEU A 17 9.33 15.87 2.25
N SER A 18 8.42 15.82 1.27
CA SER A 18 8.49 16.66 0.07
C SER A 18 8.40 18.15 0.40
N PHE A 19 7.58 18.56 1.37
CA PHE A 19 7.45 19.95 1.82
C PHE A 19 8.70 20.40 2.57
N ARG A 20 9.24 19.57 3.47
CA ARG A 20 10.47 19.90 4.22
C ARG A 20 11.69 19.99 3.31
N GLU A 21 11.77 19.19 2.25
CA GLU A 21 12.81 19.33 1.22
C GLU A 21 12.67 20.64 0.43
N ALA A 22 11.45 21.16 0.30
CA ALA A 22 11.19 22.49 -0.24
C ALA A 22 11.38 23.64 0.79
N LEU A 23 11.90 23.32 1.99
CA LEU A 23 12.14 24.25 3.11
C LEU A 23 10.85 24.86 3.71
N GLU A 24 9.70 24.29 3.45
CA GLU A 24 8.43 24.73 4.02
C GLU A 24 8.25 24.26 5.47
N GLU A 25 7.59 25.07 6.30
CA GLU A 25 7.21 24.68 7.66
C GLU A 25 6.09 23.64 7.62
N VAL A 26 6.22 22.57 8.42
CA VAL A 26 5.27 21.47 8.45
C VAL A 26 5.00 21.05 9.90
N THR A 27 3.72 20.97 10.25
CA THR A 27 3.23 20.32 11.46
C THR A 27 2.35 19.12 11.07
N ILE A 28 2.64 17.94 11.60
CA ILE A 28 1.86 16.72 11.41
C ILE A 28 1.04 16.47 12.68
N ILE A 29 -0.26 16.21 12.54
CA ILE A 29 -1.11 15.78 13.66
C ILE A 29 -1.43 14.30 13.46
N GLU A 30 -1.05 13.48 14.44
CA GLU A 30 -1.22 12.02 14.39
C GLU A 30 -1.95 11.49 15.63
N CYS A 31 -3.02 10.74 15.43
CA CYS A 31 -3.83 10.23 16.54
C CYS A 31 -3.35 8.89 17.12
N GLY A 32 -2.38 8.23 16.48
CA GLY A 32 -1.79 6.99 16.97
C GLY A 32 -2.72 5.77 16.90
N PHE A 33 -3.64 5.71 15.94
CA PHE A 33 -4.49 4.53 15.77
C PHE A 33 -3.65 3.26 15.54
N PRO A 34 -3.94 2.15 16.25
CA PRO A 34 -3.32 0.88 15.95
C PRO A 34 -3.81 0.35 14.60
N ASN A 35 -3.03 -0.56 13.98
CA ASN A 35 -3.43 -1.29 12.78
C ASN A 35 -3.88 -0.40 11.61
N THR A 36 -3.18 0.72 11.39
CA THR A 36 -3.41 1.54 10.19
C THR A 36 -3.03 0.78 8.93
N ALA A 37 -3.68 1.08 7.79
CA ALA A 37 -3.40 0.43 6.50
C ALA A 37 -1.91 0.50 6.13
N SER A 38 -1.24 1.59 6.45
CA SER A 38 0.20 1.78 6.17
C SER A 38 1.09 0.83 6.95
N ARG A 39 0.79 0.58 8.23
CA ARG A 39 1.58 -0.31 9.09
C ARG A 39 1.26 -1.79 8.88
N SER A 40 0.01 -2.10 8.53
CA SER A 40 -0.45 -3.48 8.29
C SER A 40 -0.20 -3.97 6.86
N ALA A 41 0.39 -3.14 5.99
CA ALA A 41 0.62 -3.50 4.60
C ALA A 41 1.67 -4.60 4.43
N LEU A 42 1.46 -5.48 3.45
CA LEU A 42 2.43 -6.52 3.07
C LEU A 42 3.77 -5.93 2.59
N GLY A 43 3.77 -4.69 2.11
CA GLY A 43 4.99 -4.00 1.66
C GLY A 43 5.51 -4.47 0.31
N ARG A 44 4.65 -5.05 -0.54
CA ARG A 44 4.97 -5.42 -1.92
C ARG A 44 4.92 -4.19 -2.81
N LEU A 45 5.97 -3.98 -3.58
CA LEU A 45 6.10 -2.95 -4.60
C LEU A 45 6.22 -3.63 -5.95
N ASP A 46 5.09 -3.92 -6.56
CA ASP A 46 5.00 -4.52 -7.88
C ASP A 46 4.18 -3.61 -8.80
N PRO A 47 4.83 -2.96 -9.77
CA PRO A 47 4.13 -2.01 -10.63
C PRO A 47 3.33 -2.67 -11.76
N ILE A 48 3.47 -3.97 -11.97
CA ILE A 48 2.93 -4.67 -13.13
C ILE A 48 1.72 -5.53 -12.77
N LEU A 49 1.93 -6.49 -11.87
CA LEU A 49 0.90 -7.46 -11.51
C LEU A 49 -0.18 -6.84 -10.62
N LYS A 50 -1.40 -7.31 -10.79
CA LYS A 50 -2.47 -7.06 -9.82
C LYS A 50 -2.11 -7.65 -8.46
N GLY A 51 -2.64 -7.11 -7.40
CA GLY A 51 -2.49 -7.68 -6.06
C GLY A 51 -3.41 -8.89 -5.87
N ALA A 52 -2.95 -9.90 -5.18
CA ALA A 52 -3.82 -10.96 -4.68
C ALA A 52 -4.93 -10.33 -3.82
N GLY A 53 -6.16 -10.74 -4.02
CA GLY A 53 -7.32 -10.17 -3.33
C GLY A 53 -7.75 -8.76 -3.79
N SER A 54 -7.03 -8.11 -4.71
CA SER A 54 -7.44 -6.81 -5.29
C SER A 54 -8.62 -6.92 -6.25
N ALA A 55 -9.02 -8.12 -6.55
CA ALA A 55 -10.11 -8.46 -7.44
C ALA A 55 -11.51 -8.15 -6.88
N GLY A 56 -11.64 -7.80 -5.62
CA GLY A 56 -12.93 -7.50 -4.97
C GLY A 56 -13.67 -6.27 -5.49
N HIS A 57 -13.05 -5.48 -6.37
CA HIS A 57 -13.72 -4.33 -7.04
C HIS A 57 -14.39 -4.68 -8.37
N LEU A 58 -14.01 -5.81 -8.94
CA LEU A 58 -14.52 -6.28 -10.22
C LEU A 58 -15.47 -7.43 -9.97
N SER A 59 -16.55 -7.54 -10.72
CA SER A 59 -17.33 -8.77 -10.78
C SER A 59 -16.43 -9.93 -11.22
N ASP A 60 -16.75 -11.16 -10.86
CA ASP A 60 -15.98 -12.36 -11.26
C ASP A 60 -15.70 -12.40 -12.78
N GLN A 61 -16.63 -11.90 -13.60
CA GLN A 61 -16.46 -11.79 -15.05
C GLN A 61 -15.47 -10.70 -15.47
N GLU A 62 -15.48 -9.54 -14.80
CA GLU A 62 -14.52 -8.47 -15.06
C GLU A 62 -13.10 -8.85 -14.60
N GLN A 63 -12.99 -9.67 -13.55
CA GLN A 63 -11.72 -10.23 -13.09
C GLN A 63 -11.12 -11.19 -14.11
N ALA A 64 -11.93 -12.12 -14.65
CA ALA A 64 -11.49 -13.09 -15.65
C ALA A 64 -11.07 -12.42 -16.96
N LEU A 65 -11.76 -11.34 -17.38
CA LEU A 65 -11.48 -10.63 -18.63
C LEU A 65 -10.28 -9.68 -18.56
N SER A 66 -9.80 -9.32 -17.35
CA SER A 66 -8.80 -8.26 -17.19
C SER A 66 -7.34 -8.73 -17.12
N GLY A 67 -7.09 -10.06 -17.20
CA GLY A 67 -5.73 -10.62 -17.15
C GLY A 67 -4.95 -10.31 -15.86
N PRO A 68 -3.69 -10.75 -15.74
CA PRO A 68 -2.87 -10.61 -14.52
C PRO A 68 -2.28 -9.21 -14.34
N LEU A 69 -2.26 -8.39 -15.38
CA LEU A 69 -1.65 -7.06 -15.35
C LEU A 69 -2.62 -5.98 -14.88
N LYS A 70 -2.06 -4.91 -14.30
CA LYS A 70 -2.82 -3.70 -13.97
C LYS A 70 -3.38 -3.02 -15.22
N PRO A 71 -4.53 -2.34 -15.13
CA PRO A 71 -4.99 -1.42 -16.18
C PRO A 71 -3.95 -0.35 -16.52
N GLU A 72 -3.93 0.13 -17.76
CA GLU A 72 -2.90 1.04 -18.28
C GLU A 72 -2.72 2.32 -17.46
N ASN A 73 -3.83 2.94 -17.02
CA ASN A 73 -3.80 4.12 -16.16
C ASN A 73 -3.11 3.83 -14.82
N GLN A 74 -3.32 2.64 -14.24
CA GLN A 74 -2.68 2.23 -13.00
C GLN A 74 -1.21 1.85 -13.20
N LYS A 75 -0.83 1.23 -14.32
CA LYS A 75 0.56 0.87 -14.63
C LYS A 75 1.47 2.09 -14.66
N LYS A 76 1.05 3.15 -15.34
CA LYS A 76 1.85 4.40 -15.41
C LYS A 76 2.11 4.97 -14.01
N LEU A 77 1.06 5.13 -13.21
CA LEU A 77 1.17 5.58 -11.82
C LEU A 77 2.10 4.67 -11.01
N ALA A 78 1.93 3.36 -11.16
CA ALA A 78 2.68 2.36 -10.42
C ALA A 78 4.17 2.36 -10.76
N LEU A 79 4.53 2.45 -12.05
CA LEU A 79 5.92 2.54 -12.52
C LEU A 79 6.62 3.81 -12.03
N GLU A 80 5.96 4.97 -12.14
CA GLU A 80 6.50 6.21 -11.62
C GLU A 80 6.73 6.16 -10.11
N SER A 81 5.78 5.58 -9.37
CA SER A 81 5.88 5.37 -7.93
C SER A 81 7.03 4.44 -7.55
N PHE A 82 7.16 3.33 -8.27
CA PHE A 82 8.22 2.33 -8.08
C PHE A 82 9.62 2.93 -8.24
N LEU A 83 9.82 3.73 -9.29
CA LEU A 83 11.09 4.40 -9.54
C LEU A 83 11.45 5.38 -8.41
N ARG A 84 10.45 6.05 -7.81
CA ARG A 84 10.67 6.95 -6.67
C ARG A 84 11.12 6.20 -5.41
N HIS A 85 10.61 5.00 -5.18
CA HIS A 85 11.12 4.17 -4.07
C HIS A 85 12.60 3.85 -4.24
N LYS A 86 13.02 3.44 -5.42
CA LYS A 86 14.44 3.17 -5.73
C LYS A 86 15.32 4.41 -5.55
N ALA A 87 14.84 5.56 -6.01
CA ALA A 87 15.58 6.82 -5.93
C ALA A 87 15.72 7.34 -4.48
N ASN A 88 14.71 7.15 -3.66
CA ASN A 88 14.65 7.70 -2.30
C ASN A 88 15.18 6.76 -1.22
N TYR A 89 15.33 5.47 -1.49
CA TYR A 89 15.71 4.47 -0.49
C TYR A 89 16.98 4.85 0.28
N LYS A 90 18.10 4.96 -0.43
CA LYS A 90 19.41 5.25 0.19
C LYS A 90 19.38 6.58 0.96
N LYS A 91 18.78 7.61 0.37
CA LYS A 91 18.67 8.95 0.94
C LYS A 91 18.02 8.94 2.33
N PHE A 92 16.84 8.32 2.45
CA PHE A 92 16.10 8.35 3.71
C PHE A 92 16.61 7.34 4.73
N VAL A 93 17.18 6.21 4.30
CA VAL A 93 17.89 5.29 5.19
C VAL A 93 19.12 5.96 5.81
N GLU A 94 19.93 6.64 5.03
CA GLU A 94 21.10 7.38 5.55
C GLU A 94 20.69 8.54 6.46
N LEU A 95 19.63 9.28 6.10
CA LEU A 95 19.13 10.39 6.90
C LEU A 95 18.58 9.95 8.25
N SER A 96 17.72 8.93 8.26
CA SER A 96 17.04 8.47 9.48
C SER A 96 17.86 7.49 10.32
N GLY A 97 18.80 6.76 9.69
CA GLY A 97 19.46 5.60 10.27
C GLY A 97 18.55 4.38 10.45
N VAL A 98 17.35 4.38 9.84
CA VAL A 98 16.40 3.27 9.86
C VAL A 98 16.32 2.63 8.49
N ASP A 99 16.82 1.39 8.38
CA ASP A 99 16.71 0.61 7.15
C ASP A 99 15.38 -0.14 7.11
N TYR A 100 14.57 0.10 6.08
CA TYR A 100 13.31 -0.59 5.84
C TYR A 100 13.41 -1.73 4.82
N TYR A 101 14.64 -2.12 4.49
CA TYR A 101 14.99 -3.29 3.68
C TYR A 101 14.24 -3.35 2.35
N LEU A 102 14.59 -2.45 1.43
CA LEU A 102 14.07 -2.49 0.07
C LEU A 102 14.80 -3.60 -0.71
N GLU A 103 14.15 -4.76 -0.85
CA GLU A 103 14.76 -5.97 -1.38
C GLU A 103 14.09 -6.41 -2.68
N ASP A 104 14.90 -6.86 -3.64
CA ASP A 104 14.42 -7.59 -4.82
C ASP A 104 14.14 -9.04 -4.40
N ILE A 105 12.86 -9.38 -4.25
CA ILE A 105 12.41 -10.73 -3.97
C ILE A 105 11.69 -11.25 -5.21
N PRO A 106 12.25 -12.25 -5.92
CA PRO A 106 11.60 -12.83 -7.09
C PRO A 106 10.19 -13.34 -6.75
N THR A 107 9.24 -13.11 -7.65
CA THR A 107 7.86 -13.57 -7.52
C THR A 107 7.63 -14.81 -8.37
N ILE A 108 7.09 -15.86 -7.77
CA ILE A 108 6.52 -17.00 -8.48
C ILE A 108 5.03 -16.72 -8.63
N GLN A 109 4.61 -16.29 -9.81
CA GLN A 109 3.20 -16.22 -10.18
C GLN A 109 2.72 -17.64 -10.45
N ILE A 110 1.77 -18.11 -9.65
CA ILE A 110 1.24 -19.46 -9.70
C ILE A 110 -0.08 -19.44 -10.46
N CYS A 111 -0.23 -20.37 -11.41
CA CYS A 111 -1.43 -20.55 -12.21
C CYS A 111 -2.01 -21.95 -11.95
N PHE A 112 -3.30 -22.05 -11.69
CA PHE A 112 -3.98 -23.32 -11.39
C PHE A 112 -4.71 -23.92 -12.58
N ASP A 113 -4.89 -23.14 -13.66
CA ASP A 113 -5.51 -23.57 -14.89
C ASP A 113 -4.81 -22.99 -16.12
N GLU A 114 -5.26 -23.43 -17.30
CA GLU A 114 -4.71 -23.03 -18.60
C GLU A 114 -4.98 -21.57 -18.93
N ASP A 115 -6.14 -21.03 -18.53
CA ASP A 115 -6.53 -19.66 -18.82
C ASP A 115 -5.64 -18.67 -18.06
N GLU A 116 -5.38 -18.93 -16.77
CA GLU A 116 -4.45 -18.14 -15.96
C GLU A 116 -3.03 -18.16 -16.54
N PHE A 117 -2.56 -19.37 -16.95
CA PHE A 117 -1.22 -19.54 -17.49
C PHE A 117 -1.06 -18.86 -18.84
N SER A 118 -1.99 -19.05 -19.78
CA SER A 118 -1.96 -18.41 -21.09
C SER A 118 -2.00 -16.89 -20.97
N SER A 119 -2.79 -16.37 -20.03
CA SER A 119 -2.88 -14.92 -19.78
C SER A 119 -1.56 -14.30 -19.29
N ILE A 120 -0.76 -15.04 -18.52
CA ILE A 120 0.57 -14.57 -18.10
C ILE A 120 1.61 -14.72 -19.22
N GLU A 121 1.53 -15.77 -20.04
CA GLU A 121 2.37 -15.93 -21.21
C GLU A 121 2.14 -14.83 -22.24
N ASP A 122 0.90 -14.48 -22.55
CA ASP A 122 0.52 -13.40 -23.44
C ASP A 122 1.03 -12.03 -22.96
N SER A 123 1.23 -11.90 -21.67
CA SER A 123 1.74 -10.67 -21.04
C SER A 123 3.28 -10.58 -21.02
N GLN A 124 4.00 -11.61 -21.44
CA GLN A 124 5.46 -11.67 -21.30
C GLN A 124 6.18 -10.51 -22.00
N GLU A 125 5.87 -10.24 -23.26
CA GLU A 125 6.53 -9.16 -24.03
C GLU A 125 6.30 -7.78 -23.35
N GLU A 126 5.11 -7.56 -22.83
CA GLU A 126 4.79 -6.33 -22.12
C GLU A 126 5.59 -6.21 -20.82
N ILE A 127 5.65 -7.27 -20.02
CA ILE A 127 6.42 -7.32 -18.76
C ILE A 127 7.91 -7.03 -19.03
N GLU A 128 8.49 -7.64 -20.07
CA GLU A 128 9.89 -7.43 -20.45
C GLU A 128 10.15 -6.01 -20.97
N SER A 129 9.20 -5.44 -21.71
CA SER A 129 9.29 -4.06 -22.21
C SER A 129 9.34 -3.02 -21.08
N LEU A 130 8.79 -3.35 -19.92
CA LEU A 130 8.78 -2.53 -18.70
C LEU A 130 10.05 -2.71 -17.84
N GLY A 131 11.01 -3.54 -18.30
CA GLY A 131 12.31 -3.75 -17.64
C GLY A 131 12.30 -4.84 -16.56
N PHE A 132 11.29 -5.71 -16.55
CA PHE A 132 11.22 -6.88 -15.69
C PHE A 132 11.59 -8.14 -16.47
N HIS A 133 12.07 -9.16 -15.79
CA HIS A 133 12.34 -10.45 -16.43
C HIS A 133 11.30 -11.47 -16.01
N ILE A 134 10.79 -12.21 -16.97
CA ILE A 134 9.79 -13.26 -16.75
C ILE A 134 10.23 -14.55 -17.43
N LYS A 135 9.97 -15.67 -16.78
CA LYS A 135 10.15 -17.00 -17.34
C LYS A 135 8.97 -17.86 -16.98
N THR A 136 8.19 -18.27 -17.96
CA THR A 136 7.03 -19.16 -17.82
C THR A 136 7.44 -20.62 -17.97
N THR A 137 6.77 -21.52 -17.25
CA THR A 137 6.99 -22.96 -17.34
C THR A 137 5.78 -23.76 -16.83
N GLN A 138 5.54 -24.92 -17.47
CA GLN A 138 4.62 -25.95 -17.00
C GLN A 138 5.36 -27.21 -16.51
N ASP A 139 6.70 -27.23 -16.61
CA ASP A 139 7.49 -28.34 -16.08
C ASP A 139 7.51 -28.28 -14.54
N TYR A 140 6.83 -29.24 -13.91
CA TYR A 140 6.74 -29.32 -12.46
C TYR A 140 8.11 -29.37 -11.78
N LYS A 141 9.09 -30.06 -12.37
CA LYS A 141 10.46 -30.11 -11.79
C LYS A 141 11.13 -28.76 -11.77
N GLU A 142 10.89 -27.94 -12.79
CA GLU A 142 11.36 -26.59 -12.83
C GLU A 142 10.64 -25.71 -11.81
N ILE A 143 9.30 -25.81 -11.72
CA ILE A 143 8.52 -25.06 -10.71
C ILE A 143 8.95 -25.45 -9.29
N GLU A 144 9.15 -26.74 -9.01
CA GLU A 144 9.64 -27.21 -7.72
C GLU A 144 11.05 -26.71 -7.40
N SER A 145 11.89 -26.49 -8.43
CA SER A 145 13.22 -25.88 -8.24
C SER A 145 13.14 -24.41 -7.81
N TYR A 146 12.05 -23.72 -8.11
CA TYR A 146 11.80 -22.36 -7.63
C TYR A 146 11.42 -22.31 -6.15
N GLN A 147 10.61 -23.29 -5.72
CA GLN A 147 10.15 -23.43 -4.34
C GLN A 147 9.92 -24.89 -3.99
N GLU A 148 10.74 -25.42 -3.10
CA GLU A 148 10.62 -26.81 -2.60
C GLU A 148 9.26 -27.06 -1.95
N GLY A 149 8.64 -28.19 -2.25
CA GLY A 149 7.36 -28.59 -1.70
C GLY A 149 6.15 -27.85 -2.24
N ILE A 150 6.31 -27.10 -3.33
CA ILE A 150 5.20 -26.44 -4.01
C ILE A 150 4.15 -27.48 -4.48
N SER A 151 2.88 -27.11 -4.52
CA SER A 151 1.79 -28.02 -4.82
C SER A 151 1.91 -28.64 -6.21
N SER A 152 1.73 -29.95 -6.30
CA SER A 152 1.64 -30.67 -7.61
C SER A 152 0.34 -30.41 -8.38
N LYS A 153 -0.60 -29.65 -7.81
CA LYS A 153 -1.86 -29.27 -8.47
C LYS A 153 -1.72 -27.98 -9.31
N ILE A 154 -0.53 -27.37 -9.30
CA ILE A 154 -0.25 -26.18 -10.11
C ILE A 154 -0.19 -26.57 -11.56
N PHE A 155 -0.93 -25.85 -12.42
CA PHE A 155 -0.92 -26.05 -13.88
C PHE A 155 0.37 -25.51 -14.50
N GLY A 156 0.80 -24.31 -14.07
CA GLY A 156 2.01 -23.65 -14.53
C GLY A 156 2.42 -22.52 -13.60
N ALA A 157 3.59 -21.95 -13.85
CA ALA A 157 4.08 -20.82 -13.09
C ALA A 157 4.94 -19.87 -13.94
N ALA A 158 5.03 -18.61 -13.51
CA ALA A 158 5.99 -17.66 -14.03
C ALA A 158 6.92 -17.14 -12.92
N LEU A 159 8.21 -17.24 -13.13
CA LEU A 159 9.21 -16.61 -12.28
C LEU A 159 9.47 -15.19 -12.79
N ILE A 160 9.13 -14.18 -11.98
CA ILE A 160 9.27 -12.76 -12.32
C ILE A 160 10.28 -12.13 -11.37
N THR A 161 11.26 -11.40 -11.93
CA THR A 161 12.28 -10.68 -11.15
C THR A 161 12.21 -9.19 -11.41
N GLY A 162 12.63 -8.39 -10.42
CA GLY A 162 12.59 -6.93 -10.46
C GLY A 162 11.53 -6.30 -9.56
N SER A 163 10.59 -7.08 -9.01
CA SER A 163 9.66 -6.60 -7.99
C SER A 163 10.38 -6.39 -6.66
N LEU A 164 9.97 -5.36 -5.91
CA LEU A 164 10.58 -5.04 -4.64
C LEU A 164 9.62 -5.29 -3.48
N PHE A 165 10.20 -5.53 -2.32
CA PHE A 165 9.51 -5.64 -1.04
C PHE A 165 10.19 -4.76 0.00
N LEU A 166 9.41 -4.30 0.98
CA LEU A 166 9.93 -3.56 2.12
C LEU A 166 9.21 -3.97 3.40
N ASP A 167 9.80 -3.63 4.54
CA ASP A 167 9.12 -3.68 5.83
C ASP A 167 8.30 -2.41 6.03
N SER A 168 6.98 -2.54 6.06
CA SER A 168 6.06 -1.41 6.14
C SER A 168 6.15 -0.63 7.46
N ASN A 169 6.42 -1.31 8.58
CA ASN A 169 6.59 -0.66 9.88
C ASN A 169 7.90 0.13 9.94
N LEU A 170 8.99 -0.45 9.44
CA LEU A 170 10.29 0.23 9.35
C LEU A 170 10.24 1.36 8.33
N PHE A 171 9.49 1.20 7.22
CA PHE A 171 9.28 2.27 6.26
C PHE A 171 8.60 3.49 6.88
N ILE A 172 7.49 3.30 7.60
CA ILE A 172 6.81 4.37 8.34
C ILE A 172 7.77 5.01 9.36
N SER A 173 8.53 4.20 10.08
CA SER A 173 9.49 4.70 11.09
C SER A 173 10.62 5.50 10.43
N CYS A 174 11.14 5.05 9.29
CA CYS A 174 12.14 5.76 8.49
C CYS A 174 11.62 7.13 8.03
N MET A 175 10.42 7.16 7.44
CA MET A 175 9.79 8.40 6.95
C MET A 175 9.51 9.38 8.08
N SER A 176 8.94 8.91 9.20
CA SER A 176 8.63 9.74 10.37
C SER A 176 9.88 10.39 10.93
N LYS A 177 10.92 9.57 11.19
CA LYS A 177 12.20 10.07 11.71
C LYS A 177 12.91 11.01 10.73
N SER A 178 12.83 10.73 9.44
CA SER A 178 13.36 11.62 8.41
C SER A 178 12.64 12.98 8.41
N ALA A 179 11.31 12.99 8.53
CA ALA A 179 10.52 14.22 8.59
C ALA A 179 10.89 15.06 9.82
N GLU A 180 11.06 14.44 11.00
CA GLU A 180 11.50 15.12 12.23
C GLU A 180 12.92 15.71 12.08
N ILE A 181 13.88 14.95 11.52
CA ILE A 181 15.25 15.42 11.28
C ILE A 181 15.27 16.61 10.31
N LEU A 182 14.39 16.61 9.31
CA LEU A 182 14.22 17.74 8.40
C LEU A 182 13.46 18.92 9.03
N GLY A 183 13.00 18.79 10.28
CA GLY A 183 12.36 19.85 11.06
C GLY A 183 10.83 19.89 10.96
N ALA A 184 10.16 18.79 10.60
CA ALA A 184 8.72 18.69 10.79
C ALA A 184 8.40 18.50 12.27
N GLU A 185 7.38 19.20 12.76
CA GLU A 185 6.81 18.99 14.08
C GLU A 185 5.75 17.88 14.02
N ILE A 186 5.79 16.94 14.97
CA ILE A 186 4.76 15.91 15.09
C ILE A 186 4.02 16.08 16.41
N ILE A 187 2.72 16.38 16.32
CA ILE A 187 1.81 16.49 17.46
C ILE A 187 1.01 15.20 17.57
N ASN A 188 1.19 14.48 18.68
CA ASN A 188 0.43 13.27 18.97
C ASN A 188 -0.90 13.65 19.65
N ASP A 189 -1.91 13.90 18.83
CA ASP A 189 -3.26 14.25 19.29
C ASP A 189 -4.30 13.91 18.22
N PHE A 190 -5.56 14.00 18.57
CA PHE A 190 -6.71 13.72 17.70
C PHE A 190 -7.35 15.04 17.26
N VAL A 191 -7.61 15.21 15.96
CA VAL A 191 -8.39 16.33 15.43
C VAL A 191 -9.86 16.06 15.72
N GLU A 192 -10.42 16.80 16.66
CA GLU A 192 -11.82 16.68 17.09
C GLU A 192 -12.75 17.43 16.15
N GLU A 193 -12.33 18.62 15.67
CA GLU A 193 -13.14 19.47 14.84
C GLU A 193 -12.31 20.23 13.80
N LEU A 194 -12.82 20.29 12.57
CA LEU A 194 -12.33 21.15 11.50
C LEU A 194 -13.17 22.44 11.45
N LEU A 195 -12.60 23.53 11.92
CA LEU A 195 -13.17 24.87 11.87
C LEU A 195 -12.71 25.55 10.57
N TYR A 196 -13.24 25.09 9.44
CA TYR A 196 -12.66 25.38 8.12
C TYR A 196 -12.81 26.85 7.70
N GLU A 197 -13.89 27.53 8.12
CA GLU A 197 -14.13 28.96 7.85
C GLU A 197 -13.10 29.86 8.55
N ASP A 198 -12.67 29.45 9.75
CA ASP A 198 -11.67 30.18 10.56
C ASP A 198 -10.23 29.75 10.24
N LYS A 199 -10.02 28.77 9.36
CA LYS A 199 -8.74 28.11 9.09
C LYS A 199 -8.06 27.57 10.35
N GLN A 200 -8.82 26.88 11.19
CA GLN A 200 -8.39 26.33 12.46
C GLN A 200 -8.76 24.86 12.60
N LEU A 201 -8.00 24.15 13.42
CA LEU A 201 -8.31 22.80 13.90
C LEU A 201 -8.43 22.85 15.43
N ARG A 202 -9.45 22.18 15.97
CA ARG A 202 -9.54 21.91 17.41
C ARG A 202 -9.06 20.49 17.66
N LEU A 203 -8.08 20.35 18.53
CA LEU A 203 -7.57 19.06 18.98
C LEU A 203 -8.33 18.59 20.23
N LYS A 204 -8.31 17.28 20.48
CA LYS A 204 -8.94 16.68 21.65
C LYS A 204 -8.36 17.20 22.99
N SER A 205 -7.10 17.61 23.01
CA SER A 205 -6.47 18.30 24.14
C SER A 205 -7.07 19.68 24.43
N GLY A 206 -7.88 20.23 23.53
CA GLY A 206 -8.38 21.61 23.56
C GLY A 206 -7.47 22.62 22.85
N GLN A 207 -6.30 22.20 22.36
CA GLN A 207 -5.42 23.07 21.60
C GLN A 207 -6.08 23.47 20.27
N ILE A 208 -5.92 24.75 19.89
CA ILE A 208 -6.32 25.27 18.58
C ILE A 208 -5.06 25.43 17.72
N ILE A 209 -5.11 24.91 16.50
CA ILE A 209 -4.03 25.01 15.52
C ILE A 209 -4.52 25.81 14.31
N ASP A 210 -3.87 26.95 14.05
CA ASP A 210 -4.11 27.71 12.81
C ASP A 210 -3.32 27.12 11.64
N TYR A 211 -3.86 27.19 10.42
CA TYR A 211 -3.17 26.78 9.21
C TYR A 211 -3.36 27.79 8.07
N GLU A 212 -2.39 27.87 7.18
CA GLU A 212 -2.54 28.50 5.86
C GLU A 212 -2.96 27.44 4.84
N ASN A 213 -2.27 26.29 4.86
CA ASN A 213 -2.62 25.10 4.08
C ASN A 213 -2.86 23.92 5.02
N LEU A 214 -3.96 23.21 4.82
CA LEU A 214 -4.33 22.00 5.50
C LEU A 214 -4.32 20.83 4.52
N ILE A 215 -3.51 19.80 4.81
CA ILE A 215 -3.37 18.62 3.98
C ILE A 215 -3.95 17.42 4.74
N ILE A 216 -5.08 16.92 4.28
CA ILE A 216 -5.83 15.82 4.93
C ILE A 216 -5.38 14.49 4.32
N CYS A 217 -4.59 13.73 5.08
CA CYS A 217 -4.10 12.38 4.76
C CYS A 217 -4.64 11.35 5.76
N ALA A 218 -5.92 11.50 6.15
CA ALA A 218 -6.57 10.72 7.20
C ALA A 218 -6.99 9.30 6.76
N GLY A 219 -6.56 8.83 5.58
CA GLY A 219 -6.88 7.49 5.10
C GLY A 219 -8.39 7.24 5.02
N PRO A 220 -8.89 6.11 5.58
CA PRO A 220 -10.32 5.77 5.51
C PRO A 220 -11.23 6.70 6.33
N TRP A 221 -10.67 7.50 7.24
CA TRP A 221 -11.40 8.47 8.06
C TRP A 221 -11.61 9.83 7.37
N THR A 222 -11.10 10.02 6.14
CA THR A 222 -11.12 11.30 5.43
C THR A 222 -12.54 11.89 5.35
N ASN A 223 -13.54 11.14 4.86
CA ASN A 223 -14.90 11.64 4.72
C ASN A 223 -15.58 11.98 6.08
N GLN A 224 -15.20 11.26 7.12
CA GLN A 224 -15.69 11.55 8.47
C GLN A 224 -15.12 12.90 8.97
N LEU A 225 -13.83 13.13 8.74
CA LEU A 225 -13.14 14.35 9.18
C LEU A 225 -13.66 15.60 8.46
N ILE A 226 -13.91 15.50 7.15
CA ILE A 226 -14.36 16.64 6.32
C ILE A 226 -15.89 16.86 6.36
N SER A 227 -16.63 16.06 7.10
CA SER A 227 -18.12 16.09 7.09
C SER A 227 -18.71 17.47 7.41
N SER A 228 -18.05 18.30 8.22
CA SER A 228 -18.47 19.66 8.54
C SER A 228 -18.45 20.62 7.35
N THR A 229 -17.67 20.31 6.31
CA THR A 229 -17.55 21.15 5.10
C THR A 229 -18.70 20.94 4.11
N GLY A 230 -19.45 19.86 4.25
CA GLY A 230 -20.45 19.42 3.28
C GLY A 230 -19.89 18.71 2.04
N GLU A 231 -18.57 18.63 1.92
CA GLU A 231 -17.88 17.96 0.82
C GLU A 231 -17.68 16.47 1.10
N THR A 232 -17.48 15.70 0.02
CA THR A 232 -17.16 14.27 0.10
C THR A 232 -16.13 13.91 -0.96
N VAL A 233 -15.27 12.94 -0.64
CA VAL A 233 -14.32 12.34 -1.59
C VAL A 233 -14.86 10.99 -2.04
N ASP A 234 -14.85 10.70 -3.35
CA ASP A 234 -15.27 9.40 -3.90
C ASP A 234 -14.29 8.28 -3.52
N MET A 235 -14.48 7.80 -2.31
CA MET A 235 -13.73 6.69 -1.72
C MET A 235 -14.62 5.87 -0.79
N PHE A 236 -14.22 4.65 -0.51
CA PHE A 236 -14.91 3.77 0.42
C PHE A 236 -13.90 2.96 1.26
N PRO A 237 -14.32 2.49 2.44
CA PRO A 237 -13.48 1.63 3.28
C PRO A 237 -13.42 0.22 2.69
N ALA A 238 -12.22 -0.37 2.65
CA ALA A 238 -12.01 -1.76 2.27
C ALA A 238 -11.19 -2.47 3.34
N LYS A 239 -11.81 -3.43 4.03
CA LYS A 239 -11.16 -4.23 5.06
C LYS A 239 -10.20 -5.24 4.43
N GLY A 240 -9.10 -5.51 5.10
CA GLY A 240 -8.16 -6.56 4.73
C GLY A 240 -7.47 -7.14 5.93
N GLU A 241 -7.30 -8.45 5.90
CA GLU A 241 -6.66 -9.22 6.95
C GLU A 241 -5.41 -9.92 6.45
N ILE A 242 -4.41 -10.05 7.33
CA ILE A 242 -3.14 -10.72 7.10
C ILE A 242 -2.85 -11.62 8.30
N ILE A 243 -2.40 -12.84 8.04
CA ILE A 243 -1.88 -13.74 9.06
C ILE A 243 -0.37 -13.89 8.92
N LYS A 244 0.30 -14.14 10.06
CA LYS A 244 1.73 -14.41 10.11
C LYS A 244 1.98 -15.75 10.77
N LEU A 245 2.81 -16.57 10.12
CA LEU A 245 3.13 -17.92 10.58
C LEU A 245 4.57 -18.01 11.07
N GLU A 246 4.84 -18.94 11.98
CA GLU A 246 6.20 -19.37 12.28
C GLU A 246 6.85 -19.97 11.03
N SER A 247 8.16 -19.73 10.83
CA SER A 247 8.88 -20.21 9.64
C SER A 247 9.97 -21.22 9.96
N SER A 248 9.97 -21.81 11.15
CA SER A 248 11.07 -22.65 11.64
C SER A 248 11.31 -23.91 10.79
N GLN A 249 10.31 -24.42 10.10
CA GLN A 249 10.36 -25.68 9.35
C GLN A 249 10.22 -25.49 7.84
N ILE A 250 9.87 -24.29 7.37
CA ILE A 250 9.63 -24.03 5.94
C ILE A 250 10.64 -23.00 5.43
N ARG A 251 11.30 -23.35 4.32
CA ARG A 251 12.21 -22.44 3.62
C ARG A 251 11.47 -21.78 2.47
N ILE A 252 11.16 -20.48 2.62
CA ILE A 252 10.62 -19.63 1.58
C ILE A 252 11.68 -18.57 1.23
N SER A 253 12.11 -18.53 -0.02
CA SER A 253 13.10 -17.57 -0.51
C SER A 253 12.55 -16.65 -1.59
N LYS A 254 11.32 -16.88 -2.05
CA LYS A 254 10.65 -16.11 -3.08
C LYS A 254 9.24 -15.79 -2.64
N HIS A 255 8.65 -14.76 -3.21
CA HIS A 255 7.24 -14.45 -3.03
C HIS A 255 6.39 -15.44 -3.85
N LEU A 256 5.42 -16.09 -3.23
CA LEU A 256 4.41 -16.88 -3.93
C LEU A 256 3.18 -15.99 -4.13
N HIS A 257 2.71 -15.89 -5.36
CA HIS A 257 1.58 -15.08 -5.75
C HIS A 257 0.56 -15.90 -6.54
N GLY A 258 -0.67 -15.91 -6.09
CA GLY A 258 -1.80 -16.66 -6.64
C GLY A 258 -3.08 -16.22 -5.93
N PRO A 259 -3.88 -17.13 -5.34
CA PRO A 259 -5.09 -16.79 -4.58
C PRO A 259 -4.83 -15.82 -3.42
N CYS A 260 -3.63 -15.90 -2.83
CA CYS A 260 -3.09 -14.94 -1.87
C CYS A 260 -1.61 -14.69 -2.15
N SER A 261 -1.00 -13.78 -1.41
CA SER A 261 0.44 -13.55 -1.39
C SER A 261 1.06 -14.23 -0.17
N VAL A 262 2.18 -14.95 -0.38
CA VAL A 262 2.97 -15.59 0.68
C VAL A 262 4.41 -15.12 0.57
N VAL A 263 4.94 -14.48 1.60
CA VAL A 263 6.31 -13.99 1.61
C VAL A 263 6.94 -14.12 3.00
N LYS A 264 8.19 -14.57 3.04
CA LYS A 264 8.98 -14.54 4.28
C LYS A 264 9.61 -13.17 4.45
N LYS A 265 9.42 -12.57 5.61
CA LYS A 265 9.95 -11.25 5.97
C LYS A 265 11.20 -11.35 6.86
N ARG A 266 11.85 -10.22 7.08
CA ARG A 266 13.04 -10.08 7.93
C ARG A 266 12.77 -10.33 9.42
N ASP A 267 11.52 -10.20 9.87
CA ASP A 267 11.08 -10.60 11.22
C ASP A 267 11.12 -12.13 11.43
N GLY A 268 11.44 -12.88 10.38
CA GLY A 268 11.51 -14.33 10.40
C GLY A 268 10.17 -15.02 10.22
N LEU A 269 9.07 -14.26 10.08
CA LEU A 269 7.73 -14.80 9.90
C LEU A 269 7.37 -14.94 8.42
N ILE A 270 6.45 -15.86 8.15
CA ILE A 270 5.79 -15.98 6.84
C ILE A 270 4.51 -15.16 6.90
N TRP A 271 4.43 -14.12 6.09
CA TRP A 271 3.25 -13.28 5.96
C TRP A 271 2.37 -13.77 4.83
N ILE A 272 1.09 -13.99 5.13
CA ILE A 272 0.07 -14.42 4.17
C ILE A 272 -1.02 -13.38 4.13
N GLY A 273 -1.30 -12.85 2.94
CA GLY A 273 -2.31 -11.80 2.76
C GLY A 273 -2.56 -11.46 1.30
N ALA A 274 -3.59 -10.72 1.10
CA ALA A 274 -4.51 -10.27 2.10
C ALA A 274 -5.95 -10.58 1.65
N THR A 275 -6.87 -10.62 2.59
CA THR A 275 -8.30 -10.59 2.24
C THR A 275 -8.67 -9.20 1.73
N TYR A 276 -9.81 -9.14 1.06
CA TYR A 276 -10.40 -7.89 0.59
C TYR A 276 -11.92 -7.95 0.78
N GLU A 277 -12.44 -7.08 1.63
CA GLU A 277 -13.87 -6.96 1.92
C GLU A 277 -14.31 -5.53 1.65
N ASP A 278 -15.16 -5.39 0.65
CA ASP A 278 -15.61 -4.10 0.16
C ASP A 278 -16.58 -3.40 1.12
N ARG A 279 -16.46 -2.09 1.28
CA ARG A 279 -17.35 -1.23 2.07
C ARG A 279 -17.49 -1.62 3.55
N ILE A 280 -16.51 -2.31 4.11
CA ILE A 280 -16.46 -2.67 5.51
C ILE A 280 -15.52 -1.73 6.27
N PHE A 281 -16.08 -0.97 7.21
CA PHE A 281 -15.34 -0.08 8.10
C PHE A 281 -15.17 -0.74 9.48
N ASP A 282 -14.44 -1.86 9.49
CA ASP A 282 -14.15 -2.63 10.69
C ASP A 282 -12.71 -3.19 10.62
N SER A 283 -11.98 -3.12 11.71
CA SER A 283 -10.62 -3.65 11.85
C SER A 283 -10.53 -4.85 12.80
N SER A 284 -11.65 -5.48 13.14
CA SER A 284 -11.65 -6.75 13.86
C SER A 284 -11.18 -7.90 12.97
N ILE A 285 -10.47 -8.87 13.57
CA ILE A 285 -10.06 -10.10 12.88
C ILE A 285 -11.20 -11.12 12.87
N THR A 286 -11.23 -12.00 11.86
CA THR A 286 -12.27 -13.02 11.70
C THR A 286 -11.68 -14.41 11.46
N LEU A 287 -12.32 -15.45 12.01
CA LEU A 287 -11.93 -16.83 11.76
C LEU A 287 -12.16 -17.25 10.30
N GLU A 288 -13.10 -16.61 9.62
CA GLU A 288 -13.36 -16.86 8.21
C GLU A 288 -12.18 -16.39 7.34
N ALA A 289 -11.67 -15.18 7.57
CA ALA A 289 -10.49 -14.66 6.87
C ALA A 289 -9.24 -15.49 7.18
N GLU A 290 -9.05 -15.89 8.45
CA GLU A 290 -7.96 -16.77 8.85
C GLU A 290 -8.00 -18.09 8.07
N SER A 291 -9.16 -18.77 8.09
CA SER A 291 -9.37 -20.03 7.40
C SER A 291 -9.17 -19.90 5.88
N LYS A 292 -9.68 -18.80 5.29
CA LYS A 292 -9.50 -18.52 3.87
C LYS A 292 -8.01 -18.37 3.52
N LEU A 293 -7.28 -17.55 4.25
CA LEU A 293 -5.86 -17.28 3.98
C LEU A 293 -4.99 -18.54 4.12
N ILE A 294 -5.23 -19.37 5.14
CA ILE A 294 -4.52 -20.64 5.29
C ILE A 294 -4.85 -21.59 4.13
N ASN A 295 -6.12 -21.71 3.75
CA ASN A 295 -6.54 -22.57 2.65
C ASN A 295 -5.90 -22.10 1.33
N ASP A 296 -5.99 -20.81 1.00
CA ASP A 296 -5.42 -20.22 -0.22
C ASP A 296 -3.90 -20.43 -0.30
N ALA A 297 -3.19 -20.20 0.81
CA ALA A 297 -1.76 -20.44 0.88
C ALA A 297 -1.38 -21.91 0.75
N SER A 298 -2.17 -22.80 1.34
CA SER A 298 -1.94 -24.26 1.31
C SER A 298 -2.22 -24.87 -0.06
N LEU A 299 -3.07 -24.23 -0.90
CA LEU A 299 -3.20 -24.61 -2.30
C LEU A 299 -1.87 -24.45 -3.06
N MET A 300 -1.08 -23.41 -2.72
CA MET A 300 0.22 -23.15 -3.34
C MET A 300 1.34 -23.96 -2.69
N LEU A 301 1.39 -23.98 -1.36
CA LEU A 301 2.42 -24.66 -0.57
C LEU A 301 1.76 -25.43 0.60
N PRO A 302 1.45 -26.74 0.42
CA PRO A 302 0.66 -27.51 1.38
C PRO A 302 1.18 -27.51 2.82
N SER A 303 2.49 -27.46 3.00
CA SER A 303 3.14 -27.45 4.32
C SER A 303 2.78 -26.21 5.19
N LEU A 304 2.19 -25.17 4.61
CA LEU A 304 1.74 -23.99 5.36
C LEU A 304 0.56 -24.30 6.27
N SER A 305 -0.28 -25.30 5.94
CA SER A 305 -1.43 -25.69 6.78
C SER A 305 -1.05 -26.20 8.17
N GLU A 306 0.20 -26.66 8.34
CA GLU A 306 0.70 -27.24 9.59
C GLU A 306 1.42 -26.19 10.47
N GLN A 307 1.57 -24.96 9.96
CA GLN A 307 2.33 -23.92 10.67
C GLN A 307 1.45 -23.19 11.68
N LYS A 308 2.07 -22.81 12.80
CA LYS A 308 1.40 -22.04 13.83
C LYS A 308 1.22 -20.59 13.41
N ILE A 309 -0.01 -20.09 13.51
CA ILE A 309 -0.31 -18.67 13.39
C ILE A 309 0.17 -17.97 14.67
N VAL A 310 1.02 -16.97 14.55
CA VAL A 310 1.55 -16.18 15.68
C VAL A 310 0.97 -14.78 15.75
N GLU A 311 0.46 -14.29 14.64
CA GLU A 311 -0.19 -12.97 14.58
C GLU A 311 -1.27 -12.96 13.51
N HIS A 312 -2.37 -12.29 13.81
CA HIS A 312 -3.46 -12.02 12.88
C HIS A 312 -3.83 -10.54 13.01
N THR A 313 -3.82 -9.82 11.90
CA THR A 313 -4.09 -8.37 11.86
C THR A 313 -5.13 -8.03 10.83
N ALA A 314 -5.92 -7.00 11.12
CA ALA A 314 -6.89 -6.43 10.21
C ALA A 314 -6.67 -4.92 10.09
N CYS A 315 -6.93 -4.35 8.93
CA CYS A 315 -6.92 -2.90 8.73
C CYS A 315 -7.98 -2.48 7.73
N VAL A 316 -8.31 -1.20 7.73
CA VAL A 316 -9.21 -0.58 6.76
C VAL A 316 -8.40 0.27 5.78
N ARG A 317 -8.54 -0.03 4.48
CA ARG A 317 -7.90 0.72 3.40
C ARG A 317 -8.85 1.79 2.86
N PRO A 318 -8.37 3.00 2.52
CA PRO A 318 -9.14 3.94 1.72
C PRO A 318 -9.10 3.49 0.26
N ALA A 319 -10.17 2.94 -0.26
CA ALA A 319 -10.24 2.43 -1.63
C ALA A 319 -11.08 3.33 -2.53
N THR A 320 -10.84 3.28 -3.83
CA THR A 320 -11.58 3.98 -4.88
C THR A 320 -12.04 2.98 -5.93
N LYS A 321 -13.13 3.28 -6.62
CA LYS A 321 -13.71 2.35 -7.59
C LYS A 321 -12.78 2.07 -8.79
N ASP A 322 -12.01 3.06 -9.19
CA ASP A 322 -11.05 2.96 -10.31
C ASP A 322 -9.63 2.56 -9.86
N GLY A 323 -9.41 2.35 -8.55
CA GLY A 323 -8.10 2.03 -7.97
C GLY A 323 -7.08 3.17 -8.05
N MET A 324 -7.52 4.40 -8.39
CA MET A 324 -6.65 5.57 -8.47
C MET A 324 -6.74 6.41 -7.19
N PRO A 325 -5.63 7.02 -6.74
CA PRO A 325 -5.67 7.91 -5.59
C PRO A 325 -6.51 9.16 -5.90
N ARG A 326 -6.94 9.84 -4.84
CA ARG A 326 -7.60 11.15 -4.90
C ARG A 326 -6.68 12.18 -4.26
N VAL A 327 -6.24 13.16 -5.07
CA VAL A 327 -5.31 14.21 -4.65
C VAL A 327 -5.80 15.53 -5.23
N GLY A 328 -6.25 16.44 -4.39
CA GLY A 328 -6.80 17.70 -4.88
C GLY A 328 -7.13 18.69 -3.77
N GLU A 329 -7.50 19.90 -4.16
CA GLU A 329 -8.07 20.90 -3.26
C GLU A 329 -9.55 20.56 -3.01
N LEU A 330 -9.94 20.47 -1.74
CA LEU A 330 -11.29 20.05 -1.34
C LEU A 330 -12.35 21.11 -1.67
N ILE A 331 -12.04 22.35 -1.35
CA ILE A 331 -12.89 23.52 -1.61
C ILE A 331 -11.99 24.55 -2.32
N GLN A 332 -12.43 25.01 -3.46
CA GLN A 332 -11.64 25.90 -4.30
C GLN A 332 -11.17 27.17 -3.54
N ASN A 333 -9.88 27.44 -3.59
CA ASN A 333 -9.21 28.56 -2.91
C ASN A 333 -9.33 28.57 -1.38
N SER A 334 -9.66 27.44 -0.76
CA SER A 334 -9.73 27.35 0.71
C SER A 334 -8.36 27.11 1.36
N GLY A 335 -7.42 26.53 0.63
CA GLY A 335 -6.16 26.02 1.17
C GLY A 335 -6.35 24.68 1.89
N ILE A 336 -7.45 23.95 1.65
CA ILE A 336 -7.71 22.62 2.20
C ILE A 336 -7.52 21.57 1.09
N PHE A 337 -6.54 20.71 1.27
CA PHE A 337 -6.16 19.67 0.30
C PHE A 337 -6.38 18.29 0.90
N VAL A 338 -6.67 17.33 0.06
CA VAL A 338 -6.87 15.92 0.45
C VAL A 338 -5.95 15.03 -0.38
N ALA A 339 -5.38 14.01 0.27
CA ALA A 339 -4.77 12.87 -0.40
C ALA A 339 -5.19 11.57 0.28
N THR A 340 -5.93 10.75 -0.46
CA THR A 340 -6.49 9.47 0.01
C THR A 340 -6.67 8.49 -1.16
N GLY A 341 -7.34 7.37 -0.96
CA GLY A 341 -7.67 6.44 -2.04
C GLY A 341 -6.52 5.52 -2.47
N GLY A 342 -5.46 5.38 -1.66
CA GLY A 342 -4.32 4.50 -1.98
C GLY A 342 -4.65 3.01 -2.04
N GLY A 343 -5.81 2.58 -1.52
CA GLY A 343 -6.26 1.19 -1.55
C GLY A 343 -5.20 0.21 -1.07
N GLY A 344 -4.94 -0.83 -1.84
CA GLY A 344 -3.86 -1.80 -1.61
C GLY A 344 -2.46 -1.32 -2.06
N TRP A 345 -2.36 -0.14 -2.66
CA TRP A 345 -1.14 0.38 -3.33
C TRP A 345 -0.51 1.58 -2.61
N GLY A 346 -1.07 2.03 -1.50
CA GLY A 346 -0.66 3.25 -0.80
C GLY A 346 0.83 3.30 -0.47
N ILE A 347 1.43 2.18 -0.03
CA ILE A 347 2.88 2.10 0.22
C ILE A 347 3.67 2.46 -1.04
N MET A 348 3.32 1.83 -2.17
CA MET A 348 4.02 2.08 -3.42
C MET A 348 3.84 3.52 -3.91
N GLN A 349 2.66 4.10 -3.75
CA GLN A 349 2.33 5.45 -4.22
C GLN A 349 2.93 6.57 -3.35
N ALA A 350 3.43 6.27 -2.16
CA ALA A 350 3.77 7.24 -1.12
C ALA A 350 4.58 8.45 -1.63
N PHE A 351 5.76 8.22 -2.17
CA PHE A 351 6.65 9.31 -2.61
C PHE A 351 6.07 10.12 -3.77
N LEU A 352 5.39 9.45 -4.72
CA LEU A 352 4.73 10.16 -5.82
C LEU A 352 3.61 11.08 -5.30
N ILE A 353 2.80 10.60 -4.35
CA ILE A 353 1.73 11.42 -3.75
C ILE A 353 2.32 12.61 -2.98
N GLY A 354 3.43 12.41 -2.27
CA GLY A 354 4.14 13.52 -1.62
C GLY A 354 4.56 14.61 -2.61
N ASP A 355 5.16 14.22 -3.74
CA ASP A 355 5.55 15.15 -4.81
C ASP A 355 4.34 15.85 -5.43
N LEU A 356 3.25 15.13 -5.69
CA LEU A 356 2.02 15.69 -6.24
C LEU A 356 1.39 16.72 -5.29
N LEU A 357 1.36 16.43 -3.99
CA LEU A 357 0.88 17.38 -2.98
C LEU A 357 1.75 18.62 -2.90
N LYS A 358 3.08 18.46 -2.91
CA LYS A 358 4.00 19.60 -2.97
C LYS A 358 3.74 20.46 -4.20
N ASN A 359 3.65 19.85 -5.38
CA ASN A 359 3.40 20.58 -6.62
C ASN A 359 2.06 21.32 -6.58
N LEU A 360 1.00 20.66 -6.07
CA LEU A 360 -0.33 21.26 -5.95
C LEU A 360 -0.37 22.44 -4.97
N VAL A 361 0.22 22.27 -3.78
CA VAL A 361 0.10 23.26 -2.69
C VAL A 361 1.09 24.39 -2.82
N ILE A 362 2.34 24.09 -3.18
CA ILE A 362 3.45 25.04 -3.22
C ILE A 362 3.63 25.62 -4.62
N ASP A 363 3.72 24.75 -5.62
CA ASP A 363 3.99 25.16 -7.00
C ASP A 363 2.70 25.53 -7.77
N GLN A 364 1.51 25.34 -7.16
CA GLN A 364 0.19 25.62 -7.72
C GLN A 364 -0.06 24.89 -9.06
N VAL A 365 0.50 23.69 -9.22
CA VAL A 365 0.30 22.83 -10.39
C VAL A 365 -0.92 21.95 -10.15
N PRO A 366 -1.93 21.94 -11.05
CA PRO A 366 -3.12 21.10 -10.88
C PRO A 366 -2.79 19.62 -10.73
N SER A 367 -3.56 18.92 -9.91
CA SER A 367 -3.41 17.49 -9.71
C SER A 367 -3.77 16.69 -10.97
N LEU A 368 -3.03 15.62 -11.23
CA LEU A 368 -3.35 14.62 -12.25
C LEU A 368 -4.44 13.63 -11.78
N TYR A 369 -4.74 13.62 -10.47
CA TYR A 369 -5.67 12.68 -9.83
C TYR A 369 -6.66 13.46 -8.93
N PRO A 370 -7.56 14.27 -9.52
CA PRO A 370 -8.47 15.14 -8.76
C PRO A 370 -9.42 14.33 -7.86
N LEU A 371 -10.05 15.06 -6.94
CA LEU A 371 -11.03 14.51 -5.97
C LEU A 371 -12.31 14.03 -6.66
#